data_b9773e7e9a8f45a9b058b9fae1492c14
#
_entry.id   b9773e7e9a8f45a9b058b9fae1492c14
#
_cell.length_a   1.000
_cell.length_b   1.000
_cell.length_c   1.000
_cell.angle_alpha   90.00
_cell.angle_beta   90.00
_cell.angle_gamma   90.00
#
_symmetry.space_group_name_H-M   'P 1'
#
loop_
_entity.id
_entity.type
_entity.pdbx_description
1 polymer ?
#
loop_
_entity_poly.entity_id
_entity_poly.type
_entity_poly.pdbx_seq_one_letter_code
_entity_poly.pdbx_strand_id
1 'polypeptide(L)'
;MAIRNTDQWVDSLRPRVAAVTPQELSDRLKRGDKITVIDLRELQERIDSGTIPGSHHVPRGMLEFWADPASVYHRTYFTEDAEYVVFCAAGQRSVLAAVTLM
;
A
#
# COMPACT_ATOMS: atom_id res chain seq x y z
N MET A 1 0.32 23.26 17.26
CA MET A 1 -0.20 22.24 16.33
C MET A 1 -0.99 21.21 17.10
N ALA A 2 -2.10 20.75 16.53
CA ALA A 2 -2.87 19.66 17.15
C ALA A 2 -2.27 18.32 16.72
N ILE A 3 -2.04 17.45 17.67
CA ILE A 3 -1.51 16.11 17.40
C ILE A 3 -2.67 15.11 17.42
N ARG A 4 -2.87 14.41 16.32
CA ARG A 4 -3.93 13.41 16.20
C ARG A 4 -3.61 12.16 16.99
N ASN A 5 -4.64 11.55 17.57
CA ASN A 5 -4.55 10.17 18.02
C ASN A 5 -4.55 9.26 16.77
N THR A 6 -3.43 8.64 16.47
CA THR A 6 -3.24 7.86 15.24
C THR A 6 -4.17 6.66 15.18
N ASP A 7 -4.34 5.94 16.28
CA ASP A 7 -5.22 4.76 16.30
C ASP A 7 -6.67 5.14 15.99
N GLN A 8 -7.16 6.21 16.61
CA GLN A 8 -8.52 6.69 16.36
C GLN A 8 -8.67 7.16 14.92
N TRP A 9 -7.69 7.86 14.38
CA TRP A 9 -7.71 8.35 13.01
C TRP A 9 -7.76 7.18 12.02
N VAL A 10 -6.87 6.22 12.16
CA VAL A 10 -6.84 5.04 11.29
C VAL A 10 -8.15 4.26 11.38
N ASP A 11 -8.67 4.04 12.60
CA ASP A 11 -9.92 3.32 12.77
C ASP A 11 -11.11 4.04 12.11
N SER A 12 -11.11 5.37 12.11
CA SER A 12 -12.15 6.15 11.43
C SER A 12 -12.10 5.99 9.90
N LEU A 13 -10.95 5.64 9.34
CA LEU A 13 -10.77 5.48 7.89
C LEU A 13 -11.00 4.04 7.40
N ARG A 14 -10.94 3.04 8.29
CA ARG A 14 -11.08 1.63 7.89
C ARG A 14 -12.34 1.32 7.10
N PRO A 15 -13.53 1.88 7.42
CA PRO A 15 -14.74 1.60 6.62
C PRO A 15 -14.65 2.07 5.16
N ARG A 16 -13.73 2.97 4.85
CA ARG A 16 -13.54 3.50 3.48
C ARG A 16 -12.67 2.58 2.61
N VAL A 17 -12.01 1.59 3.21
CA VAL A 17 -11.00 0.78 2.54
C VAL A 17 -11.48 -0.67 2.48
N ALA A 18 -11.47 -1.25 1.28
CA ALA A 18 -11.67 -2.68 1.12
C ALA A 18 -10.40 -3.42 1.56
N ALA A 19 -10.56 -4.43 2.40
CA ALA A 19 -9.43 -5.21 2.90
C ALA A 19 -9.47 -6.63 2.32
N VAL A 20 -8.29 -7.19 2.06
CA VAL A 20 -8.13 -8.60 1.67
C VAL A 20 -7.23 -9.29 2.67
N THR A 21 -7.51 -10.57 2.94
CA THR A 21 -6.61 -11.38 3.75
C THR A 21 -5.40 -11.81 2.92
N PRO A 22 -4.28 -12.21 3.57
CA PRO A 22 -3.14 -12.77 2.83
C PRO A 22 -3.53 -13.97 1.96
N GLN A 23 -4.44 -14.82 2.43
CA GLN A 23 -4.90 -15.98 1.66
C GLN A 23 -5.71 -15.56 0.43
N GLU A 24 -6.61 -14.60 0.57
CA GLU A 24 -7.38 -14.06 -0.56
C GLU A 24 -6.45 -13.45 -1.61
N LEU A 25 -5.44 -12.69 -1.20
CA LEU A 25 -4.46 -12.12 -2.11
C LEU A 25 -3.67 -13.23 -2.83
N SER A 26 -3.19 -14.23 -2.08
CA SER A 26 -2.46 -15.37 -2.65
C SER A 26 -3.32 -16.09 -3.70
N ASP A 27 -4.58 -16.34 -3.40
CA ASP A 27 -5.50 -17.03 -4.32
C ASP A 27 -5.73 -16.19 -5.59
N ARG A 28 -5.90 -14.89 -5.44
CA ARG A 28 -6.10 -13.98 -6.57
C ARG A 28 -4.86 -13.92 -7.48
N LEU A 29 -3.67 -13.86 -6.90
CA LEU A 29 -2.42 -13.86 -7.66
C LEU A 29 -2.21 -15.18 -8.39
N LYS A 30 -2.50 -16.32 -7.74
CA LYS A 30 -2.41 -17.65 -8.37
C LYS A 30 -3.40 -17.82 -9.52
N ARG A 31 -4.56 -17.19 -9.42
CA ARG A 31 -5.60 -17.19 -10.44
C ARG A 31 -5.23 -16.34 -11.66
N GLY A 32 -4.20 -15.49 -11.53
CA GLY A 32 -3.75 -14.62 -12.61
C GLY A 32 -4.42 -13.25 -12.63
N ASP A 33 -5.09 -12.83 -11.57
CA ASP A 33 -5.66 -11.49 -11.47
C ASP A 33 -4.54 -10.42 -11.59
N LYS A 34 -4.84 -9.36 -12.33
CA LYS A 34 -3.89 -8.26 -12.52
C LYS A 34 -3.95 -7.32 -11.33
N ILE A 35 -3.07 -7.52 -10.38
CA ILE A 35 -2.96 -6.74 -9.15
C ILE A 35 -1.54 -6.24 -9.02
N THR A 36 -1.39 -4.95 -8.76
CA THR A 36 -0.10 -4.37 -8.37
C THR A 36 -0.01 -4.37 -6.85
N VAL A 37 0.91 -5.15 -6.31
CA VAL A 37 1.11 -5.29 -4.86
C VAL A 37 2.20 -4.31 -4.41
N ILE A 38 1.88 -3.49 -3.43
CA ILE A 38 2.75 -2.43 -2.93
C ILE A 38 3.12 -2.73 -1.48
N ASP A 39 4.42 -2.84 -1.22
CA ASP A 39 4.99 -2.96 0.12
C ASP A 39 5.38 -1.57 0.62
N LEU A 40 4.67 -1.08 1.64
CA LEU A 40 4.85 0.27 2.19
C LEU A 40 5.88 0.33 3.31
N ARG A 41 6.45 -0.84 3.70
CA ARG A 41 7.36 -0.91 4.82
C ARG A 41 8.72 -0.28 4.50
N GLU A 42 9.50 -0.04 5.54
CA GLU A 42 10.87 0.42 5.35
C GLU A 42 11.75 -0.71 4.79
N LEU A 43 12.84 -0.34 4.12
CA LEU A 43 13.74 -1.31 3.51
C LEU A 43 14.25 -2.33 4.52
N GLN A 44 14.55 -1.90 5.75
CA GLN A 44 15.04 -2.80 6.79
C GLN A 44 14.03 -3.87 7.15
N GLU A 45 12.74 -3.53 7.17
CA GLU A 45 11.68 -4.52 7.43
C GLU A 45 11.66 -5.59 6.32
N ARG A 46 11.86 -5.19 5.06
CA ARG A 46 11.93 -6.13 3.93
C ARG A 46 13.13 -7.06 4.03
N ILE A 47 14.28 -6.53 4.44
CA ILE A 47 15.51 -7.31 4.63
C ILE A 47 15.32 -8.32 5.74
N ASP A 48 14.78 -7.89 6.88
CA ASP A 48 14.67 -8.72 8.09
C ASP A 48 13.58 -9.80 7.97
N SER A 49 12.46 -9.48 7.32
CA SER A 49 11.25 -10.32 7.34
C SER A 49 10.86 -10.85 5.95
N GLY A 50 11.59 -10.49 4.90
CA GLY A 50 11.20 -10.80 3.53
C GLY A 50 10.01 -9.97 3.05
N THR A 51 9.50 -10.30 1.87
CA THR A 51 8.38 -9.58 1.26
C THR A 51 7.56 -10.53 0.38
N ILE A 52 6.44 -10.04 -0.14
CA ILE A 52 5.65 -10.80 -1.11
C ILE A 52 6.36 -10.76 -2.47
N PRO A 53 6.65 -11.93 -3.09
CA PRO A 53 7.29 -11.95 -4.41
C PRO A 53 6.49 -11.15 -5.43
N GLY A 54 7.20 -10.36 -6.23
CA GLY A 54 6.57 -9.50 -7.25
C GLY A 54 6.02 -8.18 -6.71
N SER A 55 6.05 -7.93 -5.41
CA SER A 55 5.62 -6.65 -4.84
C SER A 55 6.63 -5.55 -5.16
N HIS A 56 6.11 -4.34 -5.37
CA HIS A 56 6.94 -3.15 -5.51
C HIS A 56 7.15 -2.52 -4.15
N HIS A 57 8.40 -2.16 -3.85
CA HIS A 57 8.71 -1.43 -2.63
C HIS A 57 8.46 0.06 -2.84
N VAL A 58 7.47 0.58 -2.13
CA VAL A 58 7.15 2.01 -2.12
C VAL A 58 7.12 2.47 -0.67
N PRO A 59 8.24 2.95 -0.12
CA PRO A 59 8.24 3.46 1.25
C PRO A 59 7.12 4.50 1.41
N ARG A 60 6.39 4.45 2.52
CA ARG A 60 5.19 5.30 2.68
C ARG A 60 5.47 6.77 2.39
N GLY A 61 6.66 7.27 2.75
CA GLY A 61 7.05 8.67 2.53
C GLY A 61 7.19 9.07 1.07
N MET A 62 7.30 8.11 0.15
CA MET A 62 7.45 8.39 -1.29
C MET A 62 6.17 8.14 -2.09
N LEU A 63 5.10 7.65 -1.45
CA LEU A 63 3.92 7.17 -2.16
C LEU A 63 3.31 8.23 -3.06
N GLU A 64 3.04 9.41 -2.53
CA GLU A 64 2.41 10.49 -3.29
C GLU A 64 3.27 10.92 -4.48
N PHE A 65 4.59 10.99 -4.26
CA PHE A 65 5.52 11.45 -5.32
C PHE A 65 5.66 10.43 -6.43
N TRP A 66 5.64 9.14 -6.09
CA TRP A 66 5.79 8.07 -7.09
C TRP A 66 4.48 7.78 -7.82
N ALA A 67 3.34 8.05 -7.20
CA ALA A 67 2.02 7.86 -7.80
C ALA A 67 1.63 8.98 -8.76
N ASP A 68 2.06 10.21 -8.52
CA ASP A 68 1.68 11.38 -9.30
C ASP A 68 2.37 11.38 -10.66
N PRO A 69 1.62 11.28 -11.79
CA PRO A 69 2.24 11.30 -13.12
C PRO A 69 2.91 12.63 -13.48
N ALA A 70 2.59 13.71 -12.80
CA ALA A 70 3.24 15.02 -13.00
C ALA A 70 4.54 15.15 -12.18
N SER A 71 4.80 14.25 -11.24
CA SER A 71 6.03 14.28 -10.44
C SER A 71 7.22 13.79 -11.23
N VAL A 72 8.39 14.41 -11.03
CA VAL A 72 9.66 13.93 -11.61
C VAL A 72 10.06 12.55 -11.05
N TYR A 73 9.45 12.13 -9.93
CA TYR A 73 9.72 10.84 -9.29
C TYR A 73 8.72 9.76 -9.68
N HIS A 74 7.78 10.04 -10.59
CA HIS A 74 6.73 9.11 -10.97
C HIS A 74 7.26 7.73 -11.37
N ARG A 75 6.59 6.68 -10.89
CA ARG A 75 6.82 5.28 -11.28
C ARG A 75 5.70 4.81 -12.19
N THR A 76 6.05 4.23 -13.34
CA THR A 76 5.09 3.91 -14.40
C THR A 76 4.09 2.82 -14.05
N TYR A 77 4.34 2.02 -13.00
CA TYR A 77 3.35 1.04 -12.56
C TYR A 77 2.18 1.67 -11.79
N PHE A 78 2.23 2.96 -11.46
CA PHE A 78 1.07 3.68 -10.95
C PHE A 78 0.27 4.24 -12.11
N THR A 79 -0.93 3.68 -12.32
CA THR A 79 -1.89 4.11 -13.34
C THR A 79 -3.29 4.19 -12.72
N GLU A 80 -4.18 5.00 -13.30
CA GLU A 80 -5.49 5.24 -12.73
C GLU A 80 -6.43 4.04 -12.81
N ASP A 81 -6.21 3.14 -13.77
CA ASP A 81 -7.09 2.00 -14.04
C ASP A 81 -6.58 0.68 -13.46
N ALA A 82 -5.48 0.70 -12.73
CA ALA A 82 -4.94 -0.51 -12.11
C ALA A 82 -5.59 -0.77 -10.74
N GLU A 83 -5.60 -2.04 -10.34
CA GLU A 83 -5.97 -2.43 -8.97
C GLU A 83 -4.70 -2.58 -8.13
N TYR A 84 -4.70 -1.97 -6.96
CA TYR A 84 -3.57 -1.99 -6.02
C TYR A 84 -3.97 -2.68 -4.73
N VAL A 85 -3.07 -3.51 -4.22
CA VAL A 85 -3.14 -4.02 -2.86
C VAL A 85 -1.91 -3.53 -2.14
N VAL A 86 -2.11 -2.75 -1.08
CA VAL A 86 -1.04 -2.15 -0.29
C VAL A 86 -0.95 -2.87 1.05
N PHE A 87 0.26 -3.09 1.55
CA PHE A 87 0.44 -3.74 2.84
C PHE A 87 1.58 -3.12 3.65
N CYS A 88 1.48 -3.30 4.96
CA CYS A 88 2.52 -2.97 5.93
C CYS A 88 2.53 -4.05 7.01
N ALA A 89 3.27 -3.83 8.11
CA ALA A 89 3.39 -4.86 9.15
C ALA A 89 2.09 -5.05 9.96
N ALA A 90 1.46 -3.95 10.41
CA ALA A 90 0.35 -3.98 11.36
C ALA A 90 -0.97 -3.43 10.81
N GLY A 91 -1.01 -2.99 9.56
CA GLY A 91 -2.24 -2.53 8.91
C GLY A 91 -2.59 -1.07 9.12
N GLN A 92 -1.77 -0.25 9.76
CA GLN A 92 -2.05 1.18 9.93
C GLN A 92 -1.53 2.02 8.77
N ARG A 93 -0.26 1.88 8.42
CA ARG A 93 0.31 2.57 7.26
C ARG A 93 -0.47 2.25 5.98
N SER A 94 -0.92 1.01 5.82
CA SER A 94 -1.66 0.57 4.64
C SER A 94 -3.05 1.20 4.55
N VAL A 95 -3.74 1.41 5.67
CA VAL A 95 -5.03 2.12 5.65
C VAL A 95 -4.85 3.55 5.17
N LEU A 96 -3.88 4.28 5.72
CA LEU A 96 -3.59 5.65 5.30
C LEU A 96 -3.19 5.72 3.82
N ALA A 97 -2.37 4.80 3.37
CA ALA A 97 -1.93 4.72 1.98
C ALA A 97 -3.08 4.42 1.03
N ALA A 98 -3.95 3.48 1.38
CA ALA A 98 -5.11 3.13 0.55
C ALA A 98 -6.05 4.33 0.38
N VAL A 99 -6.31 5.08 1.45
CA VAL A 99 -7.11 6.31 1.36
C VAL A 99 -6.42 7.36 0.49
N THR A 100 -5.10 7.48 0.58
CA THR A 100 -4.33 8.42 -0.26
C THR A 100 -4.46 8.07 -1.75
N LEU A 101 -4.51 6.79 -2.11
CA LEU A 101 -4.57 6.34 -3.50
C LEU A 101 -6.00 6.35 -4.08
N MET A 102 -6.98 6.63 -3.26
CA MET A 102 -8.39 6.65 -3.70
C MET A 102 -8.76 7.95 -4.41
#